data_b43c7f04bbac177468ba977ece6f5693
#
_entry.id   b43c7f04bbac177468ba977ece6f5693
#
_cell.length_a   1.000
_cell.length_b   1.000
_cell.length_c   1.000
_cell.angle_alpha   90.00
_cell.angle_beta   90.00
_cell.angle_gamma   90.00
#
_symmetry.space_group_name_H-M   'P 1'
#
loop_
_entity.id
_entity.type
_entity.pdbx_description
1 polymer ?
#
loop_
_entity_poly.entity_id
_entity_poly.type
_entity_poly.pdbx_seq_one_letter_code
_entity_poly.pdbx_strand_id
1 'polypeptide(L)'
;MSENAKFADYVQNNIRGIGEDTAFLGMSNVWVREAIAHNYAQNFTWLGRPVIQVPQDVYAIQELIWACRPDLVIETGIAHGGSLILTASMLAMLDYCDAVEAGVVLDPKASRRKVVGVDIDIRPHNRAGIEAHPLAHKISTIQGSSVAPEVFEQVKAHAMGYDRIMVFLDSNHTHEHVLAELELYAPLTSKGSYCVVWDTGVEDLPDHMCADRPWGKGNNPRTAVREYERLLAGEGLTAADGERLMFEKDKTIEHKIVITASIDGFLRRI
;
A
#
# COMPACT_ATOMS: atom_id res chain seq x y z
N MET A 1 -7.56 28.85 -20.13
CA MET A 1 -7.38 27.81 -19.10
C MET A 1 -8.50 27.98 -18.09
N SER A 2 -9.22 26.92 -17.73
CA SER A 2 -10.26 26.98 -16.69
C SER A 2 -9.66 27.26 -15.30
N GLU A 3 -10.44 27.77 -14.36
CA GLU A 3 -9.96 27.97 -12.97
C GLU A 3 -9.47 26.65 -12.33
N ASN A 4 -10.14 25.53 -12.61
CA ASN A 4 -9.71 24.21 -12.15
C ASN A 4 -8.33 23.83 -12.72
N ALA A 5 -8.05 24.13 -13.98
CA ALA A 5 -6.74 23.86 -14.59
C ALA A 5 -5.63 24.72 -13.96
N LYS A 6 -5.91 25.99 -13.70
CA LYS A 6 -4.95 26.89 -13.00
C LYS A 6 -4.65 26.40 -11.58
N PHE A 7 -5.67 25.92 -10.86
CA PHE A 7 -5.49 25.36 -9.53
C PHE A 7 -4.69 24.06 -9.57
N ALA A 8 -4.94 23.18 -10.55
CA ALA A 8 -4.14 21.96 -10.74
C ALA A 8 -2.67 22.28 -11.00
N ASP A 9 -2.37 23.26 -11.87
CA ASP A 9 -1.00 23.72 -12.12
C ASP A 9 -0.35 24.30 -10.86
N TYR A 10 -1.09 25.07 -10.08
CA TYR A 10 -0.63 25.60 -8.78
C TYR A 10 -0.26 24.46 -7.83
N VAL A 11 -1.10 23.44 -7.69
CA VAL A 11 -0.83 22.27 -6.84
C VAL A 11 0.44 21.53 -7.30
N GLN A 12 0.58 21.28 -8.61
CA GLN A 12 1.78 20.62 -9.16
C GLN A 12 3.05 21.41 -8.89
N ASN A 13 2.99 22.74 -9.00
CA ASN A 13 4.11 23.61 -8.69
C ASN A 13 4.50 23.55 -7.20
N ASN A 14 3.50 23.51 -6.30
CA ASN A 14 3.74 23.37 -4.86
C ASN A 14 4.44 22.03 -4.54
N ILE A 15 3.92 20.92 -5.08
CA ILE A 15 4.50 19.58 -4.86
C ILE A 15 5.94 19.53 -5.37
N ARG A 16 6.21 20.08 -6.56
CA ARG A 16 7.57 20.17 -7.11
C ARG A 16 8.47 21.00 -6.21
N GLY A 17 8.01 22.18 -5.77
CA GLY A 17 8.77 23.04 -4.85
C GLY A 17 9.12 22.35 -3.54
N ILE A 18 8.19 21.56 -2.99
CA ILE A 18 8.45 20.71 -1.79
C ILE A 18 9.56 19.70 -2.11
N GLY A 19 9.49 19.01 -3.24
CA GLY A 19 10.48 18.01 -3.65
C GLY A 19 11.90 18.59 -3.89
N GLU A 20 11.99 19.87 -4.24
CA GLU A 20 13.25 20.59 -4.42
C GLU A 20 13.82 21.15 -3.12
N ASP A 21 13.01 21.29 -2.07
CA ASP A 21 13.42 21.82 -0.75
C ASP A 21 14.00 20.70 0.12
N THR A 22 15.30 20.44 -0.05
CA THR A 22 16.02 19.41 0.70
C THR A 22 16.06 19.68 2.21
N ALA A 23 15.99 20.95 2.64
CA ALA A 23 15.95 21.31 4.05
C ALA A 23 14.61 20.94 4.68
N PHE A 24 13.51 21.21 3.98
CA PHE A 24 12.16 20.84 4.41
C PHE A 24 11.99 19.30 4.47
N LEU A 25 12.43 18.58 3.44
CA LEU A 25 12.44 17.12 3.43
C LEU A 25 13.35 16.53 4.53
N GLY A 26 14.48 17.19 4.82
CA GLY A 26 15.34 16.81 5.94
C GLY A 26 14.65 16.95 7.32
N MET A 27 13.82 17.98 7.51
CA MET A 27 13.02 18.14 8.72
C MET A 27 11.93 17.05 8.84
N SER A 28 11.32 16.64 7.74
CA SER A 28 10.33 15.55 7.76
C SER A 28 10.93 14.23 8.21
N ASN A 29 12.15 13.92 7.80
CA ASN A 29 12.88 12.73 8.25
C ASN A 29 13.16 12.76 9.75
N VAL A 30 13.52 13.93 10.31
CA VAL A 30 13.66 14.07 11.76
C VAL A 30 12.33 13.85 12.47
N TRP A 31 11.25 14.42 11.95
CA TRP A 31 9.92 14.23 12.51
C TRP A 31 9.50 12.76 12.52
N VAL A 32 9.68 12.03 11.41
CA VAL A 32 9.36 10.60 11.30
C VAL A 32 10.11 9.79 12.35
N ARG A 33 11.41 10.05 12.52
CA ARG A 33 12.24 9.36 13.52
C ARG A 33 11.72 9.59 14.95
N GLU A 34 11.43 10.85 15.31
CA GLU A 34 10.89 11.19 16.63
C GLU A 34 9.47 10.57 16.81
N ALA A 35 8.64 10.59 15.78
CA ALA A 35 7.32 9.98 15.81
C ALA A 35 7.38 8.46 16.04
N ILE A 36 8.32 7.75 15.43
CA ILE A 36 8.56 6.32 15.65
C ILE A 36 8.95 6.06 17.10
N ALA A 37 9.85 6.87 17.69
CA ALA A 37 10.26 6.75 19.09
C ALA A 37 9.08 6.86 20.07
N HIS A 38 8.00 7.55 19.68
CA HIS A 38 6.76 7.69 20.44
C HIS A 38 5.64 6.72 20.02
N ASN A 39 5.92 5.75 19.14
CA ASN A 39 4.91 4.84 18.58
C ASN A 39 3.70 5.58 17.96
N TYR A 40 3.95 6.74 17.35
CA TYR A 40 2.90 7.65 16.88
C TYR A 40 1.92 6.99 15.93
N ALA A 41 2.38 6.16 14.98
CA ALA A 41 1.56 5.46 14.00
C ALA A 41 0.57 4.46 14.63
N GLN A 42 0.78 4.05 15.89
CA GLN A 42 -0.09 3.09 16.60
C GLN A 42 -1.29 3.75 17.29
N ASN A 43 -1.41 5.07 17.24
CA ASN A 43 -2.43 5.82 17.99
C ASN A 43 -3.77 5.95 17.23
N PHE A 44 -3.86 5.44 16.01
CA PHE A 44 -4.97 5.71 15.13
C PHE A 44 -5.92 4.52 14.99
N THR A 45 -7.16 4.83 14.65
CA THR A 45 -8.17 3.84 14.28
C THR A 45 -8.87 4.26 13.00
N TRP A 46 -9.28 3.29 12.19
CA TRP A 46 -10.16 3.52 11.06
C TRP A 46 -11.47 2.77 11.27
N LEU A 47 -12.58 3.48 11.32
CA LEU A 47 -13.93 2.94 11.55
C LEU A 47 -13.97 1.92 12.69
N GLY A 48 -13.29 2.22 13.81
CA GLY A 48 -13.27 1.42 15.01
C GLY A 48 -12.21 0.31 15.07
N ARG A 49 -11.37 0.13 14.02
CA ARG A 49 -10.25 -0.83 14.06
C ARG A 49 -8.91 -0.11 14.14
N PRO A 50 -7.97 -0.58 15.00
CA PRO A 50 -6.63 0.00 15.05
C PRO A 50 -5.94 -0.11 13.67
N VAL A 51 -5.36 0.99 13.22
CA VAL A 51 -4.53 1.06 12.01
C VAL A 51 -3.14 1.55 12.39
N ILE A 52 -2.11 0.84 11.96
CA ILE A 52 -0.71 1.20 12.23
C ILE A 52 -0.17 1.90 10.99
N GLN A 53 -0.53 3.18 10.85
CA GLN A 53 -0.11 4.02 9.73
C GLN A 53 0.01 5.48 10.19
N VAL A 54 0.87 6.25 9.56
CA VAL A 54 0.84 7.70 9.74
C VAL A 54 -0.33 8.29 8.94
N PRO A 55 -1.01 9.34 9.46
CA PRO A 55 -2.19 9.92 8.81
C PRO A 55 -1.95 10.34 7.35
N GLN A 56 -0.75 10.78 7.01
CA GLN A 56 -0.40 11.21 5.66
C GLN A 56 -0.41 10.02 4.68
N ASP A 57 0.06 8.84 5.10
CA ASP A 57 0.02 7.63 4.28
C ASP A 57 -1.42 7.15 4.07
N VAL A 58 -2.28 7.26 5.08
CA VAL A 58 -3.72 7.01 4.94
C VAL A 58 -4.34 7.93 3.88
N TYR A 59 -3.92 9.20 3.86
CA TYR A 59 -4.38 10.15 2.86
C TYR A 59 -3.90 9.77 1.44
N ALA A 60 -2.64 9.33 1.31
CA ALA A 60 -2.11 8.82 0.05
C ALA A 60 -2.88 7.59 -0.45
N ILE A 61 -3.15 6.60 0.42
CA ILE A 61 -3.95 5.41 0.08
C ILE A 61 -5.31 5.81 -0.49
N GLN A 62 -6.00 6.77 0.17
CA GLN A 62 -7.30 7.26 -0.31
C GLN A 62 -7.20 7.82 -1.74
N GLU A 63 -6.22 8.68 -2.02
CA GLU A 63 -6.06 9.27 -3.35
C GLU A 63 -5.69 8.23 -4.40
N LEU A 64 -4.81 7.27 -4.07
CA LEU A 64 -4.44 6.19 -4.97
C LEU A 64 -5.65 5.31 -5.33
N ILE A 65 -6.42 4.90 -4.32
CA ILE A 65 -7.62 4.08 -4.56
C ILE A 65 -8.65 4.85 -5.39
N TRP A 66 -8.85 6.15 -5.11
CA TRP A 66 -9.76 6.97 -5.90
C TRP A 66 -9.31 7.13 -7.35
N ALA A 67 -8.03 7.37 -7.59
CA ALA A 67 -7.47 7.57 -8.93
C ALA A 67 -7.44 6.27 -9.76
N CYS A 68 -7.01 5.17 -9.16
CA CYS A 68 -6.87 3.87 -9.85
C CYS A 68 -8.18 3.09 -9.93
N ARG A 69 -9.13 3.33 -9.01
CA ARG A 69 -10.43 2.62 -8.92
C ARG A 69 -10.26 1.09 -8.97
N PRO A 70 -9.44 0.49 -8.08
CA PRO A 70 -9.17 -0.94 -8.13
C PRO A 70 -10.43 -1.77 -7.91
N ASP A 71 -10.46 -2.95 -8.52
CA ASP A 71 -11.50 -3.96 -8.27
C ASP A 71 -11.04 -4.93 -7.17
N LEU A 72 -9.72 -5.12 -7.04
CA LEU A 72 -9.09 -5.90 -5.99
C LEU A 72 -7.90 -5.15 -5.41
N VAL A 73 -7.79 -5.18 -4.09
CA VAL A 73 -6.56 -4.80 -3.38
C VAL A 73 -6.03 -6.04 -2.67
N ILE A 74 -4.74 -6.32 -2.82
CA ILE A 74 -4.04 -7.41 -2.12
C ILE A 74 -3.11 -6.75 -1.11
N GLU A 75 -3.18 -7.17 0.15
CA GLU A 75 -2.38 -6.64 1.24
C GLU A 75 -1.69 -7.78 1.98
N THR A 76 -0.38 -7.72 2.12
CA THR A 76 0.39 -8.60 3.01
C THR A 76 0.72 -7.87 4.29
N GLY A 77 0.51 -8.54 5.46
CA GLY A 77 0.61 -7.92 6.78
C GLY A 77 -0.66 -7.13 7.14
N ILE A 78 -1.53 -7.75 7.96
CA ILE A 78 -2.82 -7.13 8.32
C ILE A 78 -2.91 -6.66 9.76
N ALA A 79 -1.97 -7.07 10.60
CA ALA A 79 -1.90 -6.72 12.02
C ALA A 79 -3.28 -6.76 12.71
N HIS A 80 -3.83 -5.59 13.07
CA HIS A 80 -5.17 -5.48 13.71
C HIS A 80 -6.33 -5.39 12.71
N GLY A 81 -6.06 -5.36 11.40
CA GLY A 81 -7.04 -5.29 10.34
C GLY A 81 -7.58 -3.89 10.05
N GLY A 82 -6.98 -2.84 10.62
CA GLY A 82 -7.42 -1.46 10.36
C GLY A 82 -7.20 -1.02 8.93
N SER A 83 -6.08 -1.40 8.30
CA SER A 83 -5.76 -1.16 6.90
C SER A 83 -6.73 -1.88 5.95
N LEU A 84 -7.13 -3.12 6.26
CA LEU A 84 -8.18 -3.83 5.50
C LEU A 84 -9.52 -3.09 5.56
N ILE A 85 -9.91 -2.59 6.75
CA ILE A 85 -11.15 -1.82 6.89
C ILE A 85 -11.06 -0.48 6.16
N LEU A 86 -9.91 0.20 6.19
CA LEU A 86 -9.65 1.41 5.39
C LEU A 86 -9.86 1.12 3.90
N THR A 87 -9.16 0.13 3.37
CA THR A 87 -9.26 -0.27 1.97
C THR A 87 -10.70 -0.68 1.60
N ALA A 88 -11.34 -1.53 2.41
CA ALA A 88 -12.74 -1.95 2.19
C ALA A 88 -13.72 -0.76 2.19
N SER A 89 -13.50 0.25 3.05
CA SER A 89 -14.35 1.44 3.10
C SER A 89 -14.20 2.30 1.84
N MET A 90 -12.98 2.43 1.32
CA MET A 90 -12.73 3.15 0.06
C MET A 90 -13.35 2.41 -1.13
N LEU A 91 -13.25 1.08 -1.18
CA LEU A 91 -13.90 0.27 -2.21
C LEU A 91 -15.44 0.38 -2.13
N ALA A 92 -16.01 0.44 -0.92
CA ALA A 92 -17.44 0.67 -0.74
C ALA A 92 -17.86 2.06 -1.23
N MET A 93 -17.04 3.09 -1.00
CA MET A 93 -17.30 4.44 -1.50
C MET A 93 -17.24 4.51 -3.03
N LEU A 94 -16.33 3.79 -3.67
CA LEU A 94 -16.30 3.65 -5.12
C LEU A 94 -17.60 3.01 -5.67
N ASP A 95 -18.10 1.95 -5.02
CA ASP A 95 -19.36 1.32 -5.39
C ASP A 95 -20.54 2.28 -5.24
N TYR A 96 -20.56 3.06 -4.16
CA TYR A 96 -21.59 4.08 -3.94
C TYR A 96 -21.57 5.12 -5.06
N CYS A 97 -20.40 5.65 -5.40
CA CYS A 97 -20.27 6.65 -6.47
C CYS A 97 -20.70 6.08 -7.82
N ASP A 98 -20.30 4.85 -8.16
CA ASP A 98 -20.69 4.18 -9.41
C ASP A 98 -22.20 3.99 -9.50
N ALA A 99 -22.85 3.60 -8.39
CA ALA A 99 -24.31 3.43 -8.35
C ALA A 99 -25.04 4.76 -8.54
N VAL A 100 -24.55 5.84 -7.92
CA VAL A 100 -25.11 7.20 -8.10
C VAL A 100 -24.95 7.66 -9.54
N GLU A 101 -23.76 7.51 -10.13
CA GLU A 101 -23.49 7.89 -11.52
C GLU A 101 -24.34 7.10 -12.51
N ALA A 102 -24.55 5.80 -12.25
CA ALA A 102 -25.39 4.94 -13.09
C ALA A 102 -26.90 5.09 -12.83
N GLY A 103 -27.31 5.77 -11.75
CA GLY A 103 -28.72 5.92 -11.37
C GLY A 103 -29.38 4.61 -10.95
N VAL A 104 -28.61 3.69 -10.34
CA VAL A 104 -29.10 2.37 -9.92
C VAL A 104 -29.12 2.24 -8.39
N VAL A 105 -29.91 1.29 -7.89
CA VAL A 105 -29.91 0.96 -6.46
C VAL A 105 -28.66 0.18 -6.13
N LEU A 106 -27.93 0.63 -5.11
CA LEU A 106 -26.74 -0.09 -4.61
C LEU A 106 -27.16 -1.26 -3.71
N ASP A 107 -26.77 -2.48 -4.08
CA ASP A 107 -26.66 -3.60 -3.14
C ASP A 107 -25.20 -3.70 -2.67
N PRO A 108 -24.90 -3.36 -1.43
CA PRO A 108 -23.51 -3.38 -0.92
C PRO A 108 -22.85 -4.75 -1.00
N LYS A 109 -23.66 -5.84 -0.98
CA LYS A 109 -23.14 -7.22 -1.01
C LYS A 109 -22.94 -7.76 -2.42
N ALA A 110 -23.55 -7.14 -3.42
CA ALA A 110 -23.43 -7.58 -4.83
C ALA A 110 -22.14 -7.07 -5.50
N SER A 111 -21.43 -6.11 -4.89
CA SER A 111 -20.18 -5.59 -5.43
C SER A 111 -19.10 -6.66 -5.50
N ARG A 112 -18.40 -6.69 -6.64
CA ARG A 112 -17.24 -7.57 -6.82
C ARG A 112 -15.94 -6.98 -6.26
N ARG A 113 -15.90 -5.68 -5.89
CA ARG A 113 -14.71 -5.06 -5.29
C ARG A 113 -14.38 -5.67 -3.94
N LYS A 114 -13.14 -6.15 -3.78
CA LYS A 114 -12.66 -6.87 -2.60
C LYS A 114 -11.27 -6.40 -2.17
N VAL A 115 -10.95 -6.68 -0.91
CA VAL A 115 -9.58 -6.70 -0.40
C VAL A 115 -9.25 -8.09 0.10
N VAL A 116 -8.07 -8.59 -0.24
CA VAL A 116 -7.50 -9.84 0.25
C VAL A 116 -6.32 -9.52 1.15
N GLY A 117 -6.41 -9.88 2.43
CA GLY A 117 -5.34 -9.69 3.39
C GLY A 117 -4.65 -11.02 3.72
N VAL A 118 -3.32 -11.03 3.70
CA VAL A 118 -2.47 -12.17 4.05
C VAL A 118 -1.69 -11.85 5.31
N ASP A 119 -1.71 -12.74 6.31
CA ASP A 119 -0.86 -12.60 7.49
C ASP A 119 -0.45 -13.97 8.01
N ILE A 120 0.78 -14.06 8.52
CA ILE A 120 1.30 -15.31 9.08
C ILE A 120 0.55 -15.73 10.36
N ASP A 121 0.04 -14.76 11.14
CA ASP A 121 -0.67 -14.97 12.40
C ASP A 121 -1.88 -14.04 12.56
N ILE A 122 -3.02 -14.44 12.04
CA ILE A 122 -4.28 -13.72 12.24
C ILE A 122 -4.85 -14.09 13.62
N ARG A 123 -4.46 -13.33 14.63
CA ARG A 123 -4.86 -13.58 16.01
C ARG A 123 -6.38 -13.67 16.17
N PRO A 124 -6.92 -14.59 16.97
CA PRO A 124 -8.37 -14.83 17.06
C PRO A 124 -9.20 -13.58 17.33
N HIS A 125 -8.76 -12.68 18.20
CA HIS A 125 -9.48 -11.44 18.51
C HIS A 125 -9.47 -10.44 17.33
N ASN A 126 -8.41 -10.42 16.51
CA ASN A 126 -8.34 -9.59 15.30
C ASN A 126 -9.25 -10.16 14.21
N ARG A 127 -9.21 -11.49 14.00
CA ARG A 127 -10.11 -12.18 13.09
C ARG A 127 -11.57 -11.90 13.44
N ALA A 128 -11.96 -12.12 14.71
CA ALA A 128 -13.32 -11.86 15.18
C ALA A 128 -13.73 -10.39 14.96
N GLY A 129 -12.82 -9.44 15.22
CA GLY A 129 -13.09 -8.02 15.01
C GLY A 129 -13.25 -7.62 13.53
N ILE A 130 -12.52 -8.27 12.62
CA ILE A 130 -12.66 -8.06 11.17
C ILE A 130 -13.98 -8.68 10.69
N GLU A 131 -14.27 -9.91 11.07
CA GLU A 131 -15.47 -10.65 10.66
C GLU A 131 -16.79 -10.02 11.19
N ALA A 132 -16.76 -9.43 12.37
CA ALA A 132 -17.90 -8.70 12.95
C ALA A 132 -18.11 -7.30 12.34
N HIS A 133 -17.16 -6.79 11.54
CA HIS A 133 -17.26 -5.44 10.99
C HIS A 133 -18.29 -5.37 9.84
N PRO A 134 -19.10 -4.29 9.72
CA PRO A 134 -20.07 -4.14 8.63
C PRO A 134 -19.48 -4.29 7.22
N LEU A 135 -18.19 -3.98 7.02
CA LEU A 135 -17.47 -4.12 5.75
C LEU A 135 -16.83 -5.52 5.54
N ALA A 136 -17.04 -6.47 6.46
CA ALA A 136 -16.44 -7.81 6.36
C ALA A 136 -16.77 -8.53 5.05
N HIS A 137 -17.93 -8.26 4.45
CA HIS A 137 -18.33 -8.83 3.17
C HIS A 137 -17.41 -8.44 1.99
N LYS A 138 -16.57 -7.41 2.15
CA LYS A 138 -15.56 -6.99 1.17
C LYS A 138 -14.17 -7.56 1.45
N ILE A 139 -13.98 -8.26 2.56
CA ILE A 139 -12.67 -8.68 3.05
C ILE A 139 -12.56 -10.20 2.97
N SER A 140 -11.47 -10.69 2.40
CA SER A 140 -11.04 -12.08 2.51
C SER A 140 -9.70 -12.13 3.22
N THR A 141 -9.51 -13.07 4.14
CA THR A 141 -8.24 -13.23 4.87
C THR A 141 -7.65 -14.61 4.61
N ILE A 142 -6.35 -14.66 4.38
CA ILE A 142 -5.56 -15.87 4.20
C ILE A 142 -4.50 -15.90 5.30
N GLN A 143 -4.46 -16.97 6.10
CA GLN A 143 -3.45 -17.12 7.13
C GLN A 143 -2.30 -18.00 6.65
N GLY A 144 -1.10 -17.48 6.70
CA GLY A 144 0.14 -18.13 6.33
C GLY A 144 1.22 -17.14 5.92
N SER A 145 2.42 -17.62 5.70
CA SER A 145 3.51 -16.77 5.20
C SER A 145 3.19 -16.30 3.77
N SER A 146 3.27 -14.99 3.53
CA SER A 146 3.00 -14.37 2.22
C SER A 146 3.90 -14.92 1.11
N VAL A 147 5.11 -15.40 1.47
CA VAL A 147 6.07 -15.98 0.52
C VAL A 147 5.94 -17.50 0.39
N ALA A 148 5.01 -18.14 1.11
CA ALA A 148 4.78 -19.57 0.96
C ALA A 148 4.01 -19.86 -0.34
N PRO A 149 4.45 -20.84 -1.17
CA PRO A 149 3.82 -21.12 -2.44
C PRO A 149 2.32 -21.42 -2.35
N GLU A 150 1.89 -22.19 -1.35
CA GLU A 150 0.49 -22.54 -1.12
C GLU A 150 -0.38 -21.34 -0.72
N VAL A 151 0.18 -20.34 -0.08
CA VAL A 151 -0.49 -19.08 0.26
C VAL A 151 -0.61 -18.19 -0.96
N PHE A 152 0.47 -18.08 -1.73
CA PHE A 152 0.47 -17.31 -2.97
C PHE A 152 -0.50 -17.89 -4.01
N GLU A 153 -0.61 -19.22 -4.15
CA GLU A 153 -1.61 -19.83 -5.02
C GLU A 153 -3.05 -19.50 -4.60
N GLN A 154 -3.34 -19.43 -3.30
CA GLN A 154 -4.64 -18.94 -2.82
C GLN A 154 -4.90 -17.50 -3.21
N VAL A 155 -3.89 -16.60 -3.07
CA VAL A 155 -4.01 -15.20 -3.51
C VAL A 155 -4.25 -15.12 -5.01
N LYS A 156 -3.51 -15.87 -5.82
CA LYS A 156 -3.72 -15.94 -7.27
C LYS A 156 -5.15 -16.39 -7.62
N ALA A 157 -5.68 -17.38 -6.91
CA ALA A 157 -7.06 -17.82 -7.10
C ALA A 157 -8.07 -16.71 -6.80
N HIS A 158 -7.83 -15.89 -5.77
CA HIS A 158 -8.63 -14.70 -5.48
C HIS A 158 -8.47 -13.61 -6.55
N ALA A 159 -7.30 -13.47 -7.15
CA ALA A 159 -7.01 -12.45 -8.16
C ALA A 159 -7.63 -12.78 -9.56
N MET A 160 -8.00 -14.04 -9.78
CA MET A 160 -8.58 -14.46 -11.06
C MET A 160 -9.85 -13.70 -11.40
N GLY A 161 -9.89 -13.14 -12.61
CA GLY A 161 -11.05 -12.40 -13.13
C GLY A 161 -11.18 -10.97 -12.65
N TYR A 162 -10.18 -10.44 -11.96
CA TYR A 162 -10.07 -9.02 -11.65
C TYR A 162 -9.15 -8.32 -12.66
N ASP A 163 -9.56 -7.13 -13.10
CA ASP A 163 -8.85 -6.38 -14.15
C ASP A 163 -7.98 -5.24 -13.57
N ARG A 164 -8.38 -4.70 -12.39
CA ARG A 164 -7.70 -3.57 -11.74
C ARG A 164 -7.27 -3.96 -10.35
N ILE A 165 -6.02 -4.43 -10.26
CA ILE A 165 -5.42 -4.91 -9.02
C ILE A 165 -4.40 -3.90 -8.50
N MET A 166 -4.47 -3.61 -7.21
CA MET A 166 -3.49 -2.82 -6.44
C MET A 166 -2.88 -3.72 -5.36
N VAL A 167 -1.60 -3.53 -5.06
CA VAL A 167 -0.86 -4.37 -4.10
C VAL A 167 -0.25 -3.50 -3.01
N PHE A 168 -0.38 -3.94 -1.75
CA PHE A 168 0.27 -3.35 -0.58
C PHE A 168 1.12 -4.40 0.13
N LEU A 169 2.41 -4.14 0.31
CA LEU A 169 3.35 -5.04 0.97
C LEU A 169 3.77 -4.43 2.32
N ASP A 170 3.32 -5.04 3.42
CA ASP A 170 3.49 -4.56 4.80
C ASP A 170 3.65 -5.70 5.82
N SER A 171 4.22 -6.84 5.42
CA SER A 171 4.25 -8.03 6.29
C SER A 171 5.51 -8.12 7.16
N ASN A 172 6.65 -8.33 6.55
CA ASN A 172 7.97 -8.44 7.17
C ASN A 172 8.89 -7.42 6.52
N HIS A 173 9.79 -6.82 7.31
CA HIS A 173 10.60 -5.71 6.82
C HIS A 173 12.05 -6.09 6.53
N THR A 174 12.39 -7.40 6.44
CA THR A 174 13.71 -7.83 5.99
C THR A 174 13.83 -7.75 4.46
N HIS A 175 15.03 -7.45 3.97
CA HIS A 175 15.31 -7.38 2.53
C HIS A 175 14.84 -8.64 1.77
N GLU A 176 15.26 -9.82 2.27
CA GLU A 176 14.98 -11.10 1.61
C GLU A 176 13.48 -11.36 1.49
N HIS A 177 12.72 -11.12 2.57
CA HIS A 177 11.29 -11.36 2.57
C HIS A 177 10.54 -10.41 1.62
N VAL A 178 10.85 -9.10 1.69
CA VAL A 178 10.19 -8.11 0.82
C VAL A 178 10.58 -8.29 -0.64
N LEU A 179 11.82 -8.71 -0.94
CA LEU A 179 12.21 -9.04 -2.30
C LEU A 179 11.38 -10.22 -2.84
N ALA A 180 11.22 -11.29 -2.05
CA ALA A 180 10.38 -12.42 -2.43
C ALA A 180 8.90 -12.02 -2.61
N GLU A 181 8.37 -11.13 -1.76
CA GLU A 181 7.02 -10.58 -1.96
C GLU A 181 6.92 -9.76 -3.26
N LEU A 182 7.91 -8.91 -3.55
CA LEU A 182 7.94 -8.15 -4.80
C LEU A 182 7.94 -9.09 -6.03
N GLU A 183 8.74 -10.14 -6.01
CA GLU A 183 8.79 -11.14 -7.10
C GLU A 183 7.45 -11.86 -7.30
N LEU A 184 6.73 -12.15 -6.23
CA LEU A 184 5.46 -12.85 -6.27
C LEU A 184 4.27 -11.91 -6.58
N TYR A 185 4.14 -10.82 -5.86
CA TYR A 185 2.92 -9.98 -5.85
C TYR A 185 2.97 -8.79 -6.81
N ALA A 186 4.13 -8.17 -7.04
CA ALA A 186 4.21 -7.03 -7.93
C ALA A 186 3.76 -7.36 -9.38
N PRO A 187 3.99 -8.58 -9.92
CA PRO A 187 3.45 -8.98 -11.22
C PRO A 187 1.92 -8.99 -11.30
N LEU A 188 1.20 -9.07 -10.17
CA LEU A 188 -0.26 -9.01 -10.13
C LEU A 188 -0.81 -7.58 -10.26
N THR A 189 0.02 -6.57 -10.03
CA THR A 189 -0.39 -5.16 -10.13
C THR A 189 -0.80 -4.83 -11.55
N SER A 190 -1.99 -4.25 -11.75
CA SER A 190 -2.46 -3.87 -13.08
C SER A 190 -1.75 -2.62 -13.59
N LYS A 191 -1.64 -2.45 -14.90
CA LYS A 191 -1.06 -1.28 -15.54
C LYS A 191 -1.76 0.02 -15.11
N GLY A 192 -0.97 1.04 -14.74
CA GLY A 192 -1.48 2.29 -14.18
C GLY A 192 -1.85 2.25 -12.69
N SER A 193 -1.82 1.06 -12.07
CA SER A 193 -2.04 0.85 -10.63
C SER A 193 -0.71 0.85 -9.87
N TYR A 194 -0.75 0.60 -8.56
CA TYR A 194 0.40 0.68 -7.68
C TYR A 194 0.67 -0.63 -6.95
N CYS A 195 1.96 -0.95 -6.81
CA CYS A 195 2.50 -1.80 -5.77
C CYS A 195 3.16 -0.89 -4.73
N VAL A 196 2.57 -0.76 -3.55
CA VAL A 196 3.12 0.08 -2.47
C VAL A 196 3.88 -0.80 -1.49
N VAL A 197 5.14 -0.47 -1.25
CA VAL A 197 6.01 -1.15 -0.29
C VAL A 197 6.16 -0.26 0.93
N TRP A 198 5.65 -0.72 2.06
CA TRP A 198 5.68 0.02 3.32
C TRP A 198 7.02 -0.11 4.04
N ASP A 199 7.21 0.72 5.05
CA ASP A 199 8.37 0.74 5.95
C ASP A 199 9.76 0.82 5.28
N THR A 200 9.80 1.32 4.04
CA THR A 200 11.06 1.62 3.35
C THR A 200 11.88 2.68 4.08
N GLY A 201 11.24 3.53 4.90
CA GLY A 201 11.86 4.52 5.76
C GLY A 201 12.80 3.95 6.83
N VAL A 202 12.74 2.64 7.10
CA VAL A 202 13.67 1.94 8.00
C VAL A 202 15.14 2.14 7.59
N GLU A 203 15.44 2.31 6.30
CA GLU A 203 16.81 2.57 5.81
C GLU A 203 17.44 3.85 6.41
N ASP A 204 16.62 4.83 6.79
CA ASP A 204 17.08 6.12 7.30
C ASP A 204 17.08 6.17 8.84
N LEU A 205 16.66 5.09 9.50
CA LEU A 205 16.64 5.01 10.97
C LEU A 205 18.04 4.76 11.53
N PRO A 206 18.38 5.36 12.67
CA PRO A 206 19.58 5.00 13.42
C PRO A 206 19.54 3.54 13.89
N ASP A 207 20.68 2.86 13.89
CA ASP A 207 20.80 1.44 14.23
C ASP A 207 20.17 1.06 15.59
N HIS A 208 20.27 1.95 16.58
CA HIS A 208 19.69 1.71 17.92
C HIS A 208 18.16 1.63 17.92
N MET A 209 17.48 2.18 16.92
CA MET A 209 16.01 2.10 16.79
C MET A 209 15.54 0.77 16.20
N CYS A 210 16.45 0.00 15.63
CA CYS A 210 16.19 -1.33 15.05
C CYS A 210 16.94 -2.44 15.80
N ALA A 211 17.56 -2.17 16.95
CA ALA A 211 18.43 -3.11 17.66
C ALA A 211 17.77 -4.46 18.01
N ASP A 212 16.46 -4.44 18.29
CA ASP A 212 15.67 -5.63 18.64
C ASP A 212 14.88 -6.21 17.44
N ARG A 213 15.22 -5.80 16.22
CA ARG A 213 14.52 -6.21 15.00
C ARG A 213 15.45 -7.02 14.08
N PRO A 214 14.91 -7.95 13.27
CA PRO A 214 15.69 -8.64 12.26
C PRO A 214 16.02 -7.76 11.04
N TRP A 215 15.46 -6.58 10.96
CA TRP A 215 15.66 -5.59 9.91
C TRP A 215 16.33 -4.31 10.45
N GLY A 216 16.91 -3.52 9.57
CA GLY A 216 17.58 -2.27 9.89
C GLY A 216 18.26 -1.71 8.65
N LYS A 217 19.21 -0.79 8.84
CA LYS A 217 19.95 -0.19 7.74
C LYS A 217 20.68 -1.27 6.92
N GLY A 218 20.49 -1.26 5.60
CA GLY A 218 21.07 -2.23 4.68
C GLY A 218 20.30 -3.56 4.57
N ASN A 219 19.34 -3.83 5.44
CA ASN A 219 18.47 -5.00 5.42
C ASN A 219 17.02 -4.60 5.71
N ASN A 220 16.31 -4.09 4.72
CA ASN A 220 14.97 -3.50 4.89
C ASN A 220 14.22 -3.41 3.55
N PRO A 221 12.93 -2.98 3.56
CA PRO A 221 12.13 -2.91 2.35
C PRO A 221 12.70 -2.02 1.25
N ARG A 222 13.38 -0.88 1.58
CA ARG A 222 14.00 -0.03 0.54
C ARG A 222 15.14 -0.72 -0.18
N THR A 223 15.93 -1.53 0.52
CA THR A 223 17.01 -2.29 -0.12
C THR A 223 16.46 -3.37 -1.04
N ALA A 224 15.31 -3.97 -0.70
CA ALA A 224 14.60 -4.91 -1.57
C ALA A 224 14.03 -4.21 -2.81
N VAL A 225 13.42 -3.04 -2.67
CA VAL A 225 12.95 -2.23 -3.82
C VAL A 225 14.09 -1.93 -4.77
N ARG A 226 15.25 -1.49 -4.27
CA ARG A 226 16.44 -1.21 -5.10
C ARG A 226 16.95 -2.45 -5.84
N GLU A 227 16.92 -3.62 -5.21
CA GLU A 227 17.31 -4.88 -5.85
C GLU A 227 16.28 -5.27 -6.92
N TYR A 228 14.99 -5.18 -6.60
CA TYR A 228 13.92 -5.49 -7.53
C TYR A 228 13.98 -4.60 -8.80
N GLU A 229 14.30 -3.32 -8.67
CA GLU A 229 14.53 -2.43 -9.82
C GLU A 229 15.67 -2.94 -10.73
N ARG A 230 16.75 -3.48 -10.15
CA ARG A 230 17.86 -4.07 -10.93
C ARG A 230 17.40 -5.32 -11.69
N LEU A 231 16.59 -6.18 -11.04
CA LEU A 231 16.02 -7.37 -11.69
C LEU A 231 15.12 -6.96 -12.86
N LEU A 232 14.22 -5.99 -12.67
CA LEU A 232 13.36 -5.47 -13.74
C LEU A 232 14.13 -4.91 -14.92
N ALA A 233 15.25 -4.22 -14.65
CA ALA A 233 16.10 -3.64 -15.70
C ALA A 233 16.87 -4.73 -16.48
N GLY A 234 17.30 -5.81 -15.81
CA GLY A 234 18.16 -6.85 -16.38
C GLY A 234 17.41 -8.01 -17.02
N GLU A 235 16.42 -8.56 -16.36
CA GLU A 235 15.79 -9.86 -16.71
C GLU A 235 14.54 -9.74 -17.56
N GLY A 236 13.93 -8.56 -17.65
CA GLY A 236 12.72 -8.36 -18.45
C GLY A 236 11.52 -9.18 -17.96
N LEU A 237 11.21 -9.07 -16.66
CA LEU A 237 10.12 -9.79 -16.01
C LEU A 237 8.77 -9.50 -16.67
N THR A 238 7.86 -10.48 -16.61
CA THR A 238 6.52 -10.42 -17.20
C THR A 238 5.47 -10.33 -16.09
N ALA A 239 4.51 -9.45 -16.27
CA ALA A 239 3.34 -9.34 -15.39
C ALA A 239 2.29 -10.42 -15.66
N ALA A 240 1.29 -10.53 -14.78
CA ALA A 240 0.22 -11.50 -14.88
C ALA A 240 -0.64 -11.35 -16.16
N ASP A 241 -0.69 -10.16 -16.74
CA ASP A 241 -1.37 -9.88 -18.03
C ASP A 241 -0.52 -10.21 -19.27
N GLY A 242 0.71 -10.71 -19.08
CA GLY A 242 1.63 -11.08 -20.15
C GLY A 242 2.47 -9.92 -20.71
N GLU A 243 2.25 -8.68 -20.26
CA GLU A 243 3.08 -7.54 -20.66
C GLU A 243 4.40 -7.51 -19.87
N ARG A 244 5.41 -6.82 -20.42
CA ARG A 244 6.64 -6.56 -19.68
C ARG A 244 6.34 -5.79 -18.43
N LEU A 245 6.86 -6.27 -17.29
CA LEU A 245 6.68 -5.63 -16.00
C LEU A 245 7.66 -4.47 -15.84
N MET A 246 7.12 -3.26 -15.66
CA MET A 246 7.90 -2.05 -15.42
C MET A 246 7.22 -1.20 -14.38
N PHE A 247 8.02 -0.61 -13.50
CA PHE A 247 7.56 0.32 -12.47
C PHE A 247 8.36 1.62 -12.52
N GLU A 248 7.70 2.71 -12.14
CA GLU A 248 8.33 3.98 -11.79
C GLU A 248 8.01 4.32 -10.33
N LYS A 249 8.96 4.95 -9.63
CA LYS A 249 8.72 5.50 -8.29
C LYS A 249 7.94 6.79 -8.42
N ASP A 250 6.76 6.85 -7.84
CA ASP A 250 5.96 8.08 -7.85
C ASP A 250 6.39 9.04 -6.75
N LYS A 251 7.37 9.87 -7.08
CA LYS A 251 7.86 10.92 -6.18
C LYS A 251 6.84 12.03 -5.95
N THR A 252 5.84 12.17 -6.81
CA THR A 252 4.80 13.18 -6.65
C THR A 252 4.00 12.95 -5.38
N ILE A 253 3.67 11.68 -5.08
CA ILE A 253 2.97 11.31 -3.85
C ILE A 253 3.84 11.60 -2.63
N GLU A 254 5.10 11.14 -2.63
CA GLU A 254 6.02 11.37 -1.51
C GLU A 254 6.18 12.87 -1.20
N HIS A 255 6.44 13.68 -2.23
CA HIS A 255 6.61 15.13 -2.07
C HIS A 255 5.31 15.80 -1.61
N LYS A 256 4.15 15.30 -2.04
CA LYS A 256 2.85 15.82 -1.66
C LYS A 256 2.53 15.61 -0.18
N ILE A 257 2.80 14.41 0.33
CA ILE A 257 2.48 14.07 1.73
C ILE A 257 3.62 14.40 2.69
N VAL A 258 4.84 14.56 2.19
CA VAL A 258 6.07 14.96 2.92
C VAL A 258 6.49 13.93 3.98
N ILE A 259 5.57 13.48 4.80
CA ILE A 259 5.77 12.51 5.89
C ILE A 259 5.20 11.19 5.44
N THR A 260 6.05 10.17 5.32
CA THR A 260 5.65 8.82 4.89
C THR A 260 6.58 7.76 5.47
N ALA A 261 6.04 6.58 5.73
CA ALA A 261 6.82 5.38 5.99
C ALA A 261 7.34 4.72 4.71
N SER A 262 6.81 5.14 3.53
CA SER A 262 7.02 4.49 2.22
C SER A 262 7.90 5.31 1.27
N ILE A 263 9.06 5.78 1.73
CA ILE A 263 10.02 6.51 0.89
C ILE A 263 10.56 5.59 -0.21
N ASP A 264 10.47 5.99 -1.49
CA ASP A 264 10.79 5.15 -2.67
C ASP A 264 9.86 3.92 -2.82
N GLY A 265 8.79 3.79 -2.02
CA GLY A 265 7.94 2.61 -1.99
C GLY A 265 6.65 2.72 -2.80
N PHE A 266 6.29 3.88 -3.33
CA PHE A 266 5.12 4.04 -4.21
C PHE A 266 5.50 3.67 -5.65
N LEU A 267 5.36 2.39 -6.01
CA LEU A 267 5.75 1.85 -7.31
C LEU A 267 4.53 1.83 -8.23
N ARG A 268 4.49 2.75 -9.21
CA ARG A 268 3.44 2.80 -10.23
C ARG A 268 3.81 1.91 -11.40
N ARG A 269 2.95 0.97 -11.77
CA ARG A 269 3.15 0.14 -12.96
C ARG A 269 2.85 0.95 -14.23
N ILE A 270 3.81 1.00 -15.18
CA ILE A 270 3.77 1.73 -16.44
C ILE A 270 3.66 0.81 -17.67
#